data_d259a2dc29023b43a243fe3fc4cbfbb8
#
_entry.id   d259a2dc29023b43a243fe3fc4cbfbb8
#
_cell.length_a   1.000
_cell.length_b   1.000
_cell.length_c   1.000
_cell.angle_alpha   90.00
_cell.angle_beta   90.00
_cell.angle_gamma   90.00
#
_symmetry.space_group_name_H-M   'P 1'
#
loop_
_entity.id
_entity.type
_entity.pdbx_description
1 polymer ?
#
loop_
_entity_poly.entity_id
_entity_poly.type
_entity_poly.pdbx_seq_one_letter_code
_entity_poly.pdbx_strand_id
1 'polypeptide(L)'
;MRTAVLLLLALAGAPSLALAQTGYIPYFGKNQIRYDNFQWHTYQTEHFEIYYYPEIEPHLERIAGYAESAYQHVSSELKHDLSMKLPLILFSTASEFWQQNVQPGAAQEGVGAFAEPGRYRIVMPIDEPPDLLYRLIVHELTHQFQFDIIPTGLIRRNMPLWVFEGMSDYMTGYWRPLDIMTVRDAAVSDIVPKMSEMEEYGGFSNPRLIYNLGHAAFEFM
;
A
#
# COMPACT_ATOMS: atom_id res chain seq x y z
N MET A 1 -26.86 25.91 -56.35
CA MET A 1 -27.74 25.56 -55.20
C MET A 1 -27.60 24.11 -54.70
N ARG A 2 -27.44 23.10 -55.56
CA ARG A 2 -27.29 21.70 -55.10
C ARG A 2 -26.01 21.37 -54.32
N THR A 3 -24.91 22.02 -54.65
CA THR A 3 -23.60 21.83 -53.97
C THR A 3 -23.58 22.42 -52.57
N ALA A 4 -24.22 23.56 -52.34
CA ALA A 4 -24.29 24.19 -51.01
C ALA A 4 -25.18 23.40 -50.03
N VAL A 5 -26.20 22.74 -50.49
CA VAL A 5 -27.10 21.89 -49.68
C VAL A 5 -26.35 20.61 -49.25
N LEU A 6 -25.51 20.02 -50.11
CA LEU A 6 -24.71 18.86 -49.78
C LEU A 6 -23.63 19.16 -48.76
N LEU A 7 -23.03 20.35 -48.77
CA LEU A 7 -22.06 20.80 -47.77
C LEU A 7 -22.72 21.03 -46.40
N LEU A 8 -23.95 21.58 -46.38
CA LEU A 8 -24.71 21.76 -45.13
C LEU A 8 -25.13 20.44 -44.53
N LEU A 9 -25.50 19.44 -45.34
CA LEU A 9 -25.85 18.10 -44.87
C LEU A 9 -24.60 17.34 -44.36
N ALA A 10 -23.41 17.56 -44.95
CA ALA A 10 -22.18 16.97 -44.48
C ALA A 10 -21.73 17.55 -43.13
N LEU A 11 -22.01 18.83 -42.85
CA LEU A 11 -21.73 19.45 -41.55
C LEU A 11 -22.72 19.04 -40.46
N ALA A 12 -23.98 18.74 -40.84
CA ALA A 12 -24.99 18.26 -39.89
C ALA A 12 -24.82 16.79 -39.50
N GLY A 13 -24.08 16.00 -40.32
CA GLY A 13 -23.77 14.60 -40.09
C GLY A 13 -22.38 14.34 -39.48
N ALA A 14 -21.62 15.37 -39.20
CA ALA A 14 -20.39 15.18 -38.39
C ALA A 14 -20.82 14.66 -37.02
N PRO A 15 -20.40 13.46 -36.60
CA PRO A 15 -20.59 13.06 -35.21
C PRO A 15 -20.03 14.20 -34.39
N SER A 16 -20.85 14.90 -33.62
CA SER A 16 -20.36 15.66 -32.52
C SER A 16 -19.49 14.65 -31.77
N LEU A 17 -18.18 14.83 -31.80
CA LEU A 17 -17.32 14.27 -30.77
C LEU A 17 -17.91 14.83 -29.49
N ALA A 18 -18.93 14.15 -28.97
CA ALA A 18 -19.21 14.21 -27.58
C ALA A 18 -17.87 13.83 -26.97
N LEU A 19 -17.08 14.82 -26.62
CA LEU A 19 -16.11 14.70 -25.57
C LEU A 19 -16.97 14.13 -24.46
N ALA A 20 -16.98 12.79 -24.36
CA ALA A 20 -17.38 12.16 -23.15
C ALA A 20 -16.62 12.96 -22.13
N GLN A 21 -17.31 13.83 -21.43
CA GLN A 21 -16.79 14.37 -20.20
C GLN A 21 -16.54 13.10 -19.41
N THR A 22 -15.33 12.54 -19.59
CA THR A 22 -14.75 11.73 -18.55
C THR A 22 -14.98 12.61 -17.36
N GLY A 23 -15.94 12.18 -16.52
CA GLY A 23 -16.28 13.00 -15.38
C GLY A 23 -14.96 13.28 -14.72
N TYR A 24 -14.43 14.47 -14.96
CA TYR A 24 -13.27 14.95 -14.24
C TYR A 24 -13.78 14.99 -12.81
N ILE A 25 -13.57 13.87 -12.16
CA ILE A 25 -13.72 13.79 -10.73
C ILE A 25 -12.52 14.58 -10.26
N PRO A 26 -12.68 15.86 -9.89
CA PRO A 26 -11.55 16.61 -9.44
C PRO A 26 -10.99 15.84 -8.26
N TYR A 27 -9.73 15.48 -8.33
CA TYR A 27 -8.98 14.93 -7.20
C TYR A 27 -9.03 15.87 -5.99
N PHE A 28 -9.42 17.10 -6.21
CA PHE A 28 -9.62 18.14 -5.22
C PHE A 28 -11.07 18.11 -4.72
N GLY A 29 -11.25 17.95 -3.42
CA GLY A 29 -12.55 18.05 -2.76
C GLY A 29 -13.24 16.75 -2.42
N LYS A 30 -12.60 15.59 -2.60
CA LYS A 30 -13.07 14.31 -2.06
C LYS A 30 -12.31 13.94 -0.79
N ASN A 31 -12.33 14.83 0.19
CA ASN A 31 -11.90 14.45 1.51
C ASN A 31 -12.81 13.33 2.04
N GLN A 32 -12.20 12.33 2.66
CA GLN A 32 -12.94 11.37 3.46
C GLN A 32 -13.73 12.11 4.52
N ILE A 33 -14.97 11.69 4.74
CA ILE A 33 -15.78 12.27 5.81
C ILE A 33 -15.18 11.78 7.13
N ARG A 34 -14.81 12.73 7.99
CA ARG A 34 -14.36 12.44 9.34
C ARG A 34 -15.57 12.49 10.26
N TYR A 35 -15.87 11.35 10.84
CA TYR A 35 -16.94 11.21 11.82
C TYR A 35 -16.43 11.40 13.24
N ASP A 36 -15.14 11.14 13.46
CA ASP A 36 -14.50 11.14 14.77
C ASP A 36 -13.55 12.32 14.93
N ASN A 37 -13.43 12.80 16.15
CA ASN A 37 -12.50 13.85 16.52
C ASN A 37 -11.43 13.29 17.47
N PHE A 38 -10.34 12.81 16.88
CA PHE A 38 -9.25 12.17 17.60
C PHE A 38 -8.44 13.19 18.40
N GLN A 39 -8.24 12.92 19.69
CA GLN A 39 -7.34 13.68 20.57
C GLN A 39 -5.95 13.04 20.51
N TRP A 40 -5.14 13.49 19.57
CA TRP A 40 -3.84 12.92 19.32
C TRP A 40 -2.83 13.19 20.42
N HIS A 41 -2.16 12.13 20.88
CA HIS A 41 -1.03 12.10 21.77
C HIS A 41 0.17 11.53 21.06
N THR A 42 1.37 11.71 21.62
CA THR A 42 2.61 11.13 21.09
C THR A 42 3.31 10.31 22.16
N TYR A 43 3.89 9.20 21.75
CA TYR A 43 4.75 8.33 22.56
C TYR A 43 6.05 8.09 21.82
N GLN A 44 7.19 8.32 22.48
CA GLN A 44 8.52 8.21 21.88
C GLN A 44 9.17 6.89 22.28
N THR A 45 9.68 6.17 21.29
CA THR A 45 10.58 5.04 21.47
C THR A 45 11.98 5.37 20.90
N GLU A 46 12.86 4.40 20.78
CA GLU A 46 14.18 4.60 20.19
C GLU A 46 14.08 4.99 18.70
N HIS A 47 13.27 4.26 17.92
CA HIS A 47 13.18 4.43 16.48
C HIS A 47 11.87 5.03 15.99
N PHE A 48 10.85 5.17 16.86
CA PHE A 48 9.53 5.66 16.47
C PHE A 48 9.05 6.86 17.25
N GLU A 49 8.25 7.70 16.57
CA GLU A 49 7.33 8.64 17.16
C GLU A 49 5.91 8.14 16.91
N ILE A 50 5.28 7.55 17.93
CA ILE A 50 3.98 6.89 17.83
C ILE A 50 2.88 7.92 18.13
N TYR A 51 1.99 8.14 17.16
CA TYR A 51 0.80 8.97 17.30
C TYR A 51 -0.40 8.08 17.59
N TYR A 52 -1.07 8.37 18.71
CA TYR A 52 -2.20 7.60 19.22
C TYR A 52 -3.23 8.51 19.88
N TYR A 53 -4.37 7.98 20.26
CA TYR A 53 -5.41 8.63 21.06
C TYR A 53 -5.88 7.70 22.18
N PRO A 54 -6.65 8.18 23.19
CA PRO A 54 -6.89 7.46 24.46
C PRO A 54 -7.38 6.02 24.33
N GLU A 55 -8.17 5.70 23.29
CA GLU A 55 -8.69 4.35 23.03
C GLU A 55 -7.58 3.34 22.72
N ILE A 56 -6.44 3.80 22.23
CA ILE A 56 -5.27 2.98 21.89
C ILE A 56 -4.34 2.77 23.07
N GLU A 57 -4.40 3.63 24.08
CA GLU A 57 -3.46 3.64 25.21
C GLU A 57 -3.27 2.26 25.89
N PRO A 58 -4.32 1.43 26.09
CA PRO A 58 -4.16 0.11 26.69
C PRO A 58 -3.29 -0.86 25.86
N HIS A 59 -3.09 -0.57 24.59
CA HIS A 59 -2.34 -1.41 23.66
C HIS A 59 -0.96 -0.83 23.29
N LEU A 60 -0.68 0.40 23.73
CA LEU A 60 0.45 1.20 23.26
C LEU A 60 1.80 0.55 23.52
N GLU A 61 2.06 0.07 24.75
CA GLU A 61 3.33 -0.58 25.10
C GLU A 61 3.60 -1.84 24.26
N ARG A 62 2.56 -2.63 24.03
CA ARG A 62 2.68 -3.83 23.19
C ARG A 62 3.02 -3.47 21.75
N ILE A 63 2.34 -2.47 21.18
CA ILE A 63 2.56 -2.04 19.80
C ILE A 63 3.95 -1.40 19.66
N ALA A 64 4.36 -0.59 20.63
CA ALA A 64 5.71 -0.04 20.68
C ALA A 64 6.78 -1.15 20.71
N GLY A 65 6.55 -2.19 21.51
CA GLY A 65 7.42 -3.36 21.56
C GLY A 65 7.47 -4.11 20.22
N TYR A 66 6.34 -4.24 19.52
CA TYR A 66 6.29 -4.84 18.19
C TYR A 66 7.06 -3.98 17.16
N ALA A 67 6.85 -2.68 17.17
CA ALA A 67 7.53 -1.76 16.26
C ALA A 67 9.05 -1.81 16.42
N GLU A 68 9.54 -1.75 17.67
CA GLU A 68 10.99 -1.84 17.95
C GLU A 68 11.58 -3.21 17.59
N SER A 69 10.85 -4.31 17.89
CA SER A 69 11.27 -5.65 17.49
C SER A 69 11.31 -5.81 15.98
N ALA A 70 10.34 -5.26 15.27
CA ALA A 70 10.30 -5.25 13.81
C ALA A 70 11.47 -4.43 13.24
N TYR A 71 11.78 -3.27 13.84
CA TYR A 71 12.89 -2.44 13.41
C TYR A 71 14.22 -3.20 13.52
N GLN A 72 14.50 -3.81 14.68
CA GLN A 72 15.69 -4.60 14.89
C GLN A 72 15.81 -5.76 13.89
N HIS A 73 14.70 -6.45 13.62
CA HIS A 73 14.67 -7.52 12.63
C HIS A 73 15.01 -7.00 11.24
N VAL A 74 14.28 -6.01 10.72
CA VAL A 74 14.48 -5.49 9.35
C VAL A 74 15.85 -4.85 9.19
N SER A 75 16.30 -4.03 10.17
CA SER A 75 17.63 -3.42 10.16
C SER A 75 18.74 -4.47 10.10
N SER A 76 18.65 -5.53 10.92
CA SER A 76 19.66 -6.59 10.94
C SER A 76 19.73 -7.38 9.62
N GLU A 77 18.58 -7.69 9.02
CA GLU A 77 18.52 -8.43 7.74
C GLU A 77 19.04 -7.58 6.58
N LEU A 78 18.65 -6.30 6.52
CA LEU A 78 19.06 -5.39 5.46
C LEU A 78 20.43 -4.75 5.71
N LYS A 79 21.00 -4.92 6.91
CA LYS A 79 22.26 -4.30 7.36
C LYS A 79 22.25 -2.79 7.13
N HIS A 80 21.14 -2.17 7.48
CA HIS A 80 20.88 -0.75 7.28
C HIS A 80 20.10 -0.19 8.45
N ASP A 81 20.41 1.05 8.86
CA ASP A 81 19.70 1.79 9.88
C ASP A 81 19.11 3.05 9.28
N LEU A 82 17.88 3.37 9.66
CA LEU A 82 17.24 4.62 9.25
C LEU A 82 17.82 5.79 10.06
N SER A 83 18.09 6.89 9.39
CA SER A 83 18.73 8.06 10.00
C SER A 83 17.82 8.92 10.87
N MET A 84 16.51 8.65 10.84
CA MET A 84 15.49 9.41 11.56
C MET A 84 14.47 8.50 12.22
N LYS A 85 13.83 9.00 13.27
CA LYS A 85 12.67 8.33 13.87
C LYS A 85 11.49 8.34 12.90
N LEU A 86 10.80 7.21 12.82
CA LEU A 86 9.63 7.04 11.96
C LEU A 86 8.35 7.44 12.70
N PRO A 87 7.54 8.35 12.15
CA PRO A 87 6.18 8.55 12.61
C PRO A 87 5.33 7.29 12.34
N LEU A 88 4.76 6.74 13.41
CA LEU A 88 3.82 5.61 13.37
C LEU A 88 2.45 6.09 13.83
N ILE A 89 1.52 6.25 12.91
CA ILE A 89 0.18 6.78 13.17
C ILE A 89 -0.79 5.61 13.32
N LEU A 90 -1.35 5.47 14.52
CA LEU A 90 -2.22 4.37 14.88
C LEU A 90 -3.69 4.79 14.86
N PHE A 91 -4.53 3.91 14.34
CA PHE A 91 -5.98 3.97 14.44
C PHE A 91 -6.49 2.74 15.20
N SER A 92 -7.50 2.91 16.04
CA SER A 92 -8.05 1.80 16.82
C SER A 92 -8.69 0.73 15.94
N THR A 93 -9.34 1.15 14.86
CA THR A 93 -10.05 0.27 13.93
C THR A 93 -9.77 0.61 12.48
N ALA A 94 -9.99 -0.37 11.58
CA ALA A 94 -9.95 -0.15 10.15
C ALA A 94 -10.95 0.92 9.68
N SER A 95 -12.13 1.02 10.32
CA SER A 95 -13.14 2.04 10.01
C SER A 95 -12.64 3.45 10.30
N GLU A 96 -11.90 3.65 11.38
CA GLU A 96 -11.29 4.94 11.71
C GLU A 96 -10.10 5.25 10.81
N PHE A 97 -9.29 4.24 10.50
CA PHE A 97 -8.17 4.34 9.56
C PHE A 97 -8.63 4.87 8.18
N TRP A 98 -9.79 4.45 7.70
CA TRP A 98 -10.33 4.91 6.42
C TRP A 98 -10.91 6.34 6.43
N GLN A 99 -10.98 7.01 7.58
CA GLN A 99 -11.35 8.43 7.67
C GLN A 99 -10.15 9.37 7.39
N GLN A 100 -8.95 8.84 7.27
CA GLN A 100 -7.76 9.63 6.95
C GLN A 100 -7.76 10.06 5.48
N ASN A 101 -7.13 11.19 5.17
CA ASN A 101 -7.03 11.76 3.83
C ASN A 101 -5.61 11.69 3.23
N VAL A 102 -4.78 10.78 3.72
CA VAL A 102 -3.40 10.61 3.24
C VAL A 102 -3.40 9.92 1.88
N GLN A 103 -4.20 8.88 1.74
CA GLN A 103 -4.43 8.24 0.46
C GLN A 103 -5.68 8.82 -0.22
N PRO A 104 -5.57 9.30 -1.46
CA PRO A 104 -6.73 9.76 -2.21
C PRO A 104 -7.57 8.58 -2.69
N GLY A 105 -8.89 8.75 -2.64
CA GLY A 105 -9.84 7.78 -3.20
C GLY A 105 -10.65 7.04 -2.16
N ALA A 106 -11.44 6.06 -2.62
CA ALA A 106 -12.21 5.20 -1.73
C ALA A 106 -11.30 4.14 -1.08
N ALA A 107 -11.74 3.65 0.08
CA ALA A 107 -11.14 2.49 0.72
C ALA A 107 -10.96 1.35 -0.29
N GLN A 108 -9.74 0.88 -0.43
CA GLN A 108 -9.44 -0.27 -1.29
C GLN A 108 -9.50 -1.53 -0.45
N GLU A 109 -10.27 -2.51 -0.90
CA GLU A 109 -10.32 -3.79 -0.24
C GLU A 109 -8.92 -4.43 -0.22
N GLY A 110 -8.50 -4.90 0.95
CA GLY A 110 -7.19 -5.54 1.15
C GLY A 110 -6.04 -4.61 1.53
N VAL A 111 -6.24 -3.28 1.58
CA VAL A 111 -5.24 -2.35 2.12
C VAL A 111 -5.41 -2.26 3.64
N GLY A 112 -4.54 -2.96 4.37
CA GLY A 112 -4.55 -2.98 5.84
C GLY A 112 -3.78 -1.84 6.49
N ALA A 113 -2.78 -1.30 5.79
CA ALA A 113 -1.91 -0.20 6.25
C ALA A 113 -1.25 0.45 5.05
N PHE A 114 -0.43 1.46 5.26
CA PHE A 114 0.46 1.95 4.22
C PHE A 114 1.69 2.66 4.78
N ALA A 115 2.79 2.52 4.05
CA ALA A 115 4.02 3.26 4.21
C ALA A 115 4.06 4.43 3.19
N GLU A 116 4.24 5.65 3.66
CA GLU A 116 4.27 6.84 2.79
C GLU A 116 5.72 7.23 2.45
N PRO A 117 6.13 7.13 1.18
CA PRO A 117 7.52 7.33 0.80
C PRO A 117 7.99 8.80 0.93
N GLY A 118 7.08 9.76 0.77
CA GLY A 118 7.43 11.19 0.76
C GLY A 118 7.57 11.81 2.13
N ARG A 119 6.97 11.20 3.15
CA ARG A 119 6.95 11.70 4.53
C ARG A 119 7.53 10.70 5.52
N TYR A 120 8.02 9.57 5.04
CA TYR A 120 8.65 8.53 5.86
C TYR A 120 7.81 8.14 7.08
N ARG A 121 6.52 7.90 6.90
CA ARG A 121 5.61 7.52 7.98
C ARG A 121 4.82 6.27 7.64
N ILE A 122 4.39 5.56 8.70
CA ILE A 122 3.53 4.40 8.61
C ILE A 122 2.17 4.77 9.22
N VAL A 123 1.09 4.41 8.55
CA VAL A 123 -0.28 4.63 9.05
C VAL A 123 -1.02 3.31 9.02
N MET A 124 -1.61 2.91 10.16
CA MET A 124 -2.22 1.60 10.29
C MET A 124 -3.28 1.53 11.38
N PRO A 125 -4.29 0.67 11.22
CA PRO A 125 -5.18 0.26 12.30
C PRO A 125 -4.51 -0.82 13.17
N ILE A 126 -5.04 -1.02 14.39
CA ILE A 126 -4.50 -1.99 15.35
C ILE A 126 -5.47 -3.11 15.71
N ASP A 127 -6.58 -3.24 15.00
CA ASP A 127 -7.65 -4.21 15.25
C ASP A 127 -7.37 -5.63 14.70
N GLU A 128 -6.20 -5.85 14.13
CA GLU A 128 -5.73 -7.17 13.74
C GLU A 128 -5.29 -8.03 14.93
N PRO A 129 -5.40 -9.35 14.85
CA PRO A 129 -4.79 -10.27 15.81
C PRO A 129 -3.29 -9.99 16.02
N PRO A 130 -2.73 -10.26 17.20
CA PRO A 130 -1.35 -9.87 17.55
C PRO A 130 -0.27 -10.30 16.56
N ASP A 131 -0.35 -11.53 16.05
CA ASP A 131 0.59 -12.08 15.06
C ASP A 131 0.44 -11.43 13.68
N LEU A 132 -0.78 -11.14 13.27
CA LEU A 132 -1.06 -10.42 12.01
C LEU A 132 -0.69 -8.95 12.12
N LEU A 133 -0.91 -8.33 13.29
CA LEU A 133 -0.48 -6.95 13.54
C LEU A 133 1.05 -6.82 13.48
N TYR A 134 1.79 -7.73 14.11
CA TYR A 134 3.25 -7.75 14.02
C TYR A 134 3.73 -7.90 12.57
N ARG A 135 3.14 -8.85 11.85
CA ARG A 135 3.42 -9.05 10.43
C ARG A 135 3.17 -7.80 9.60
N LEU A 136 2.05 -7.10 9.84
CA LEU A 136 1.72 -5.85 9.15
C LEU A 136 2.76 -4.76 9.43
N ILE A 137 3.20 -4.63 10.69
CA ILE A 137 4.27 -3.68 11.07
C ILE A 137 5.56 -4.00 10.32
N VAL A 138 6.00 -5.26 10.27
CA VAL A 138 7.21 -5.66 9.55
C VAL A 138 7.11 -5.35 8.07
N HIS A 139 5.96 -5.65 7.45
CA HIS A 139 5.69 -5.38 6.03
C HIS A 139 5.84 -3.89 5.70
N GLU A 140 5.10 -3.03 6.40
CA GLU A 140 5.12 -1.59 6.16
C GLU A 140 6.47 -0.94 6.51
N LEU A 141 7.12 -1.45 7.55
CA LEU A 141 8.45 -1.00 7.92
C LEU A 141 9.48 -1.35 6.85
N THR A 142 9.38 -2.53 6.25
CA THR A 142 10.26 -2.91 5.14
C THR A 142 10.16 -1.93 3.98
N HIS A 143 8.97 -1.43 3.66
CA HIS A 143 8.82 -0.36 2.67
C HIS A 143 9.57 0.92 3.04
N GLN A 144 9.61 1.31 4.33
CA GLN A 144 10.38 2.49 4.74
C GLN A 144 11.89 2.28 4.51
N PHE A 145 12.40 1.09 4.80
CA PHE A 145 13.79 0.75 4.49
C PHE A 145 14.06 0.72 2.98
N GLN A 146 13.15 0.17 2.18
CA GLN A 146 13.26 0.21 0.72
C GLN A 146 13.30 1.66 0.21
N PHE A 147 12.47 2.55 0.76
CA PHE A 147 12.46 3.96 0.38
C PHE A 147 13.74 4.70 0.76
N ASP A 148 14.40 4.30 1.83
CA ASP A 148 15.65 4.91 2.26
C ASP A 148 16.85 4.35 1.49
N ILE A 149 16.93 3.04 1.31
CA ILE A 149 18.02 2.35 0.62
C ILE A 149 18.01 2.65 -0.89
N ILE A 150 16.82 2.69 -1.51
CA ILE A 150 16.67 2.84 -2.96
C ILE A 150 16.54 4.32 -3.32
N PRO A 151 17.51 4.90 -4.03
CA PRO A 151 17.48 6.31 -4.38
C PRO A 151 16.20 6.73 -5.11
N THR A 152 15.69 7.91 -4.78
CA THR A 152 14.59 8.54 -5.53
C THR A 152 15.04 8.79 -6.98
N GLY A 153 14.30 8.30 -7.95
CA GLY A 153 14.61 8.52 -9.35
C GLY A 153 14.15 7.37 -10.25
N LEU A 154 14.88 7.16 -11.34
CA LEU A 154 14.53 6.16 -12.36
C LEU A 154 14.51 4.73 -11.79
N ILE A 155 15.42 4.39 -10.86
CA ILE A 155 15.50 3.04 -10.28
C ILE A 155 14.22 2.76 -9.49
N ARG A 156 13.83 3.64 -8.57
CA ARG A 156 12.61 3.44 -7.77
C ARG A 156 11.34 3.42 -8.60
N ARG A 157 11.26 4.27 -9.64
CA ARG A 157 10.09 4.33 -10.54
C ARG A 157 9.90 3.07 -11.37
N ASN A 158 11.00 2.38 -11.67
CA ASN A 158 11.01 1.18 -12.51
C ASN A 158 11.16 -0.11 -11.71
N MET A 159 11.12 -0.03 -10.37
CA MET A 159 11.18 -1.23 -9.54
C MET A 159 9.89 -2.02 -9.71
N PRO A 160 9.97 -3.30 -10.10
CA PRO A 160 8.79 -4.13 -10.25
C PRO A 160 8.01 -4.27 -8.94
N LEU A 161 6.68 -4.26 -9.03
CA LEU A 161 5.81 -4.38 -7.87
C LEU A 161 6.08 -5.65 -7.06
N TRP A 162 6.32 -6.79 -7.74
CA TRP A 162 6.63 -8.05 -7.08
C TRP A 162 7.90 -7.99 -6.22
N VAL A 163 8.87 -7.12 -6.59
CA VAL A 163 10.08 -6.92 -5.78
C VAL A 163 9.75 -6.14 -4.52
N PHE A 164 9.00 -5.03 -4.64
CA PHE A 164 8.61 -4.23 -3.49
C PHE A 164 7.77 -5.03 -2.49
N GLU A 165 6.68 -5.59 -2.97
CA GLU A 165 5.69 -6.26 -2.14
C GLU A 165 6.17 -7.65 -1.70
N GLY A 166 6.81 -8.38 -2.61
CA GLY A 166 7.33 -9.71 -2.32
C GLY A 166 8.44 -9.69 -1.27
N MET A 167 9.35 -8.71 -1.32
CA MET A 167 10.38 -8.52 -0.30
C MET A 167 9.74 -8.17 1.05
N SER A 168 8.75 -7.28 1.06
CA SER A 168 8.07 -6.89 2.29
C SER A 168 7.32 -8.06 2.93
N ASP A 169 6.64 -8.88 2.13
CA ASP A 169 6.01 -10.10 2.62
C ASP A 169 7.04 -11.16 3.09
N TYR A 170 8.16 -11.33 2.38
CA TYR A 170 9.25 -12.24 2.77
C TYR A 170 9.86 -11.85 4.12
N MET A 171 10.13 -10.58 4.33
CA MET A 171 10.70 -10.06 5.58
C MET A 171 9.81 -10.31 6.80
N THR A 172 8.50 -10.56 6.62
CA THR A 172 7.61 -10.92 7.74
C THR A 172 7.96 -12.27 8.37
N GLY A 173 8.76 -13.12 7.71
CA GLY A 173 9.13 -14.45 8.16
C GLY A 173 7.95 -15.43 8.28
N TYR A 174 6.79 -15.05 7.79
CA TYR A 174 5.57 -15.84 7.93
C TYR A 174 4.79 -15.94 6.63
N TRP A 175 4.62 -17.17 6.15
CA TRP A 175 3.84 -17.46 4.97
C TRP A 175 2.52 -18.16 5.34
N ARG A 176 1.42 -17.45 5.17
CA ARG A 176 0.10 -17.98 5.57
C ARG A 176 -0.27 -19.19 4.70
N PRO A 177 -0.99 -20.17 5.26
CA PRO A 177 -1.45 -21.32 4.49
C PRO A 177 -2.22 -20.93 3.21
N LEU A 178 -3.04 -19.89 3.28
CA LEU A 178 -3.79 -19.40 2.11
C LEU A 178 -2.87 -18.82 1.03
N ASP A 179 -1.80 -18.12 1.39
CA ASP A 179 -0.82 -17.57 0.46
C ASP A 179 -0.07 -18.72 -0.26
N ILE A 180 0.32 -19.75 0.50
CA ILE A 180 0.94 -20.98 -0.07
C ILE A 180 -0.03 -21.69 -1.00
N MET A 181 -1.30 -21.84 -0.62
CA MET A 181 -2.33 -22.44 -1.46
C MET A 181 -2.53 -21.68 -2.77
N THR A 182 -2.55 -20.34 -2.70
CA THR A 182 -2.71 -19.47 -3.88
C THR A 182 -1.57 -19.69 -4.88
N VAL A 183 -0.32 -19.76 -4.42
CA VAL A 183 0.84 -20.02 -5.28
C VAL A 183 0.79 -21.43 -5.88
N ARG A 184 0.44 -22.43 -5.06
CA ARG A 184 0.29 -23.82 -5.53
C ARG A 184 -0.81 -23.96 -6.58
N ASP A 185 -1.96 -23.34 -6.34
CA ASP A 185 -3.08 -23.34 -7.28
C ASP A 185 -2.69 -22.71 -8.61
N ALA A 186 -2.02 -21.56 -8.58
CA ALA A 186 -1.50 -20.92 -9.78
C ALA A 186 -0.52 -21.83 -10.56
N ALA A 187 0.38 -22.52 -9.86
CA ALA A 187 1.35 -23.42 -10.47
C ALA A 187 0.68 -24.66 -11.07
N VAL A 188 -0.27 -25.28 -10.37
CA VAL A 188 -0.98 -26.49 -10.86
C VAL A 188 -1.91 -26.16 -12.04
N SER A 189 -2.50 -24.97 -12.01
CA SER A 189 -3.41 -24.49 -13.07
C SER A 189 -2.70 -23.87 -14.28
N ASP A 190 -1.36 -23.83 -14.26
CA ASP A 190 -0.52 -23.22 -15.31
C ASP A 190 -0.87 -21.75 -15.60
N ILE A 191 -1.21 -21.01 -14.52
CA ILE A 191 -1.57 -19.58 -14.59
C ILE A 191 -0.55 -18.67 -13.87
N VAL A 192 0.67 -19.18 -13.61
CA VAL A 192 1.75 -18.37 -13.06
C VAL A 192 2.16 -17.32 -14.09
N PRO A 193 2.01 -16.02 -13.77
CA PRO A 193 2.38 -14.96 -14.70
C PRO A 193 3.89 -14.89 -14.88
N LYS A 194 4.32 -14.29 -16.00
CA LYS A 194 5.72 -13.95 -16.18
C LYS A 194 6.12 -12.81 -15.24
N MET A 195 7.39 -12.74 -14.87
CA MET A 195 7.91 -11.65 -14.01
C MET A 195 7.60 -10.26 -14.58
N SER A 196 7.67 -10.10 -15.90
CA SER A 196 7.33 -8.83 -16.57
C SER A 196 5.85 -8.46 -16.51
N GLU A 197 4.98 -9.39 -16.17
CA GLU A 197 3.54 -9.15 -16.02
C GLU A 197 3.20 -8.75 -14.57
N MET A 198 4.15 -8.91 -13.63
CA MET A 198 4.02 -8.58 -12.21
C MET A 198 4.65 -7.22 -11.82
N GLU A 199 4.92 -6.37 -12.81
CA GLU A 199 5.53 -5.06 -12.56
C GLU A 199 4.56 -4.04 -11.97
N GLU A 200 3.25 -4.19 -12.25
CA GLU A 200 2.19 -3.28 -11.82
C GLU A 200 0.93 -4.04 -11.39
N TYR A 201 0.02 -3.37 -10.68
CA TYR A 201 -1.26 -3.94 -10.25
C TYR A 201 -2.23 -4.28 -11.41
N GLY A 202 -1.98 -3.78 -12.60
CA GLY A 202 -2.88 -3.95 -13.76
C GLY A 202 -2.81 -5.35 -14.38
N GLY A 203 -3.96 -5.97 -14.58
CA GLY A 203 -4.06 -7.21 -15.37
C GLY A 203 -4.31 -8.51 -14.60
N PHE A 204 -4.33 -8.46 -13.26
CA PHE A 204 -4.61 -9.66 -12.44
C PHE A 204 -6.00 -9.58 -11.81
N SER A 205 -6.73 -10.70 -11.89
CA SER A 205 -7.99 -10.89 -11.15
C SER A 205 -7.77 -11.00 -9.64
N ASN A 206 -6.55 -11.40 -9.22
CA ASN A 206 -6.12 -11.48 -7.83
C ASN A 206 -4.79 -10.75 -7.64
N PRO A 207 -4.81 -9.45 -7.26
CA PRO A 207 -3.58 -8.69 -7.01
C PRO A 207 -2.67 -9.32 -5.95
N ARG A 208 -3.24 -10.05 -4.98
CA ARG A 208 -2.47 -10.72 -3.92
C ARG A 208 -1.51 -11.78 -4.48
N LEU A 209 -1.78 -12.31 -5.66
CA LEU A 209 -0.89 -13.26 -6.31
C LEU A 209 0.51 -12.68 -6.59
N ILE A 210 0.59 -11.37 -6.89
CA ILE A 210 1.89 -10.68 -7.11
C ILE A 210 2.74 -10.71 -5.83
N TYR A 211 2.12 -10.43 -4.69
CA TYR A 211 2.76 -10.50 -3.37
C TYR A 211 3.27 -11.91 -3.07
N ASN A 212 2.40 -12.89 -3.26
CA ASN A 212 2.70 -14.28 -2.94
C ASN A 212 3.79 -14.88 -3.85
N LEU A 213 3.77 -14.57 -5.14
CA LEU A 213 4.81 -15.00 -6.07
C LEU A 213 6.12 -14.23 -5.84
N GLY A 214 6.04 -12.96 -5.49
CA GLY A 214 7.19 -12.17 -5.08
C GLY A 214 7.84 -12.75 -3.82
N HIS A 215 7.06 -13.06 -2.78
CA HIS A 215 7.52 -13.76 -1.57
C HIS A 215 8.21 -15.09 -1.94
N ALA A 216 7.56 -15.92 -2.76
CA ALA A 216 8.14 -17.18 -3.20
C ALA A 216 9.48 -17.00 -3.94
N ALA A 217 9.63 -15.94 -4.75
CA ALA A 217 10.87 -15.65 -5.44
C ALA A 217 12.00 -15.30 -4.44
N PHE A 218 11.72 -14.52 -3.41
CA PHE A 218 12.71 -14.21 -2.35
C PHE A 218 13.06 -15.42 -1.51
N GLU A 219 12.10 -16.29 -1.19
CA GLU A 219 12.35 -17.53 -0.47
C GLU A 219 13.28 -18.48 -1.24
N PHE A 220 13.23 -18.42 -2.56
CA PHE A 220 14.02 -19.30 -3.45
C PHE A 220 15.43 -18.76 -3.74
N MET A 221 15.67 -17.46 -3.59
CA MET A 221 16.97 -16.81 -3.84
C MET A 221 17.95 -17.01 -2.69
#